data_8ebb5b0dbcb23117d770aa988aced4da
#
_entry.id   8ebb5b0dbcb23117d770aa988aced4da
#
_cell.length_a   1.000
_cell.length_b   1.000
_cell.length_c   1.000
_cell.angle_alpha   90.00
_cell.angle_beta   90.00
_cell.angle_gamma   90.00
#
_symmetry.space_group_name_H-M   'P 1'
#
loop_
_entity.id
_entity.type
_entity.pdbx_description
1 polymer ?
#
loop_
_entity_poly.entity_id
_entity_poly.type
_entity_poly.pdbx_seq_one_letter_code
_entity_poly.pdbx_strand_id
1 'polypeptide(L)'
;MDGAEKVLDSVAEASNPDAAETDGSPADAPATATTEQRDESEDIGFFGQLRALWEKARSWVFGRGASPDERAVDSAEEALKAVEKKVKAGRQRQEELERKVATAEDEEQLAYSGLEGRCISKKQAEYKYEACFFKNAKQDHTSIGTWKGWEAPGVAVFDGGQYCPGGPDRSFKVRFRCGPTEELLEITEPSRCAYEAELRHPAACTKVLLKALEERGPRHPRDEL
;
A
#
# COMPACT_ATOMS: atom_id res chain seq x y z
N MET A 1 -13.46 5.18 31.67
CA MET A 1 -13.87 6.01 30.54
C MET A 1 -13.30 7.39 30.76
N ASP A 2 -12.02 7.59 30.55
CA ASP A 2 -11.37 8.92 30.62
C ASP A 2 -9.91 8.70 30.22
N GLY A 3 -9.60 8.91 28.95
CA GLY A 3 -8.22 8.74 28.48
C GLY A 3 -7.98 8.94 26.99
N ALA A 4 -9.02 9.23 26.22
CA ALA A 4 -8.90 9.34 24.75
C ALA A 4 -9.03 10.77 24.20
N GLU A 5 -9.17 11.80 25.08
CA GLU A 5 -9.53 13.16 24.64
C GLU A 5 -8.39 14.19 24.75
N LYS A 6 -7.17 13.74 24.95
CA LYS A 6 -6.03 14.67 25.22
C LYS A 6 -4.92 14.70 24.16
N VAL A 7 -5.12 14.14 22.97
CA VAL A 7 -4.10 14.08 21.92
C VAL A 7 -4.45 14.91 20.68
N LEU A 8 -5.61 15.56 20.62
CA LEU A 8 -6.04 16.32 19.43
C LEU A 8 -5.85 17.83 19.50
N ASP A 9 -5.26 18.37 20.57
CA ASP A 9 -5.16 19.83 20.77
C ASP A 9 -3.75 20.43 20.53
N SER A 10 -2.88 19.73 19.82
CA SER A 10 -1.48 20.16 19.62
C SER A 10 -1.07 20.42 18.17
N VAL A 11 -1.98 20.57 17.24
CA VAL A 11 -1.64 20.81 15.81
C VAL A 11 -2.40 22.01 15.22
N ALA A 12 -2.73 23.00 16.01
CA ALA A 12 -3.34 24.23 15.53
C ALA A 12 -2.61 25.44 16.09
N GLU A 13 -1.35 25.67 15.69
CA GLU A 13 -0.72 26.98 15.79
C GLU A 13 0.59 27.04 14.98
N ALA A 14 0.48 27.32 13.70
CA ALA A 14 1.56 27.91 12.94
C ALA A 14 0.96 29.04 12.11
N SER A 15 1.07 30.18 12.71
CA SER A 15 0.63 31.49 12.32
C SER A 15 1.22 31.95 11.00
N ASN A 16 0.38 32.64 10.26
CA ASN A 16 0.64 33.55 9.17
C ASN A 16 1.42 34.80 9.66
N PRO A 17 2.40 35.31 8.99
CA PRO A 17 2.72 36.71 9.06
C PRO A 17 2.51 37.46 7.74
N ASP A 18 1.60 38.38 7.83
CA ASP A 18 1.56 39.75 7.34
C ASP A 18 1.97 40.07 5.90
N ALA A 19 0.94 40.56 5.25
CA ALA A 19 0.97 41.46 4.11
C ALA A 19 1.56 42.83 4.51
N ALA A 20 2.43 43.35 3.67
CA ALA A 20 2.73 44.77 3.64
C ALA A 20 2.52 45.30 2.21
N GLU A 21 1.42 46.05 2.06
CA GLU A 21 1.19 46.95 0.95
C GLU A 21 2.24 48.05 0.92
N THR A 22 2.77 48.37 -0.26
CA THR A 22 3.20 49.74 -0.59
C THR A 22 2.72 50.09 -1.99
N ASP A 23 1.79 50.97 -1.95
CA ASP A 23 1.23 51.87 -2.93
C ASP A 23 2.33 52.73 -3.65
N GLY A 24 2.10 53.03 -4.92
CA GLY A 24 2.99 53.91 -5.67
C GLY A 24 2.72 54.02 -7.18
N SER A 25 1.58 54.51 -7.57
CA SER A 25 1.36 55.19 -8.85
C SER A 25 1.46 56.73 -8.57
N PRO A 26 1.70 57.65 -9.46
CA PRO A 26 1.29 57.76 -10.87
C PRO A 26 2.18 58.61 -11.82
N ALA A 27 1.61 58.89 -12.95
CA ALA A 27 1.67 60.08 -13.81
C ALA A 27 2.61 60.01 -15.04
N ASP A 28 1.98 60.02 -16.10
CA ASP A 28 1.60 61.07 -17.10
C ASP A 28 2.47 61.16 -18.34
N ALA A 29 1.75 61.07 -19.44
CA ALA A 29 2.15 61.29 -20.81
C ALA A 29 2.54 62.78 -21.06
N PRO A 30 3.05 63.17 -22.23
CA PRO A 30 2.24 63.21 -23.45
C PRO A 30 2.90 62.87 -24.79
N ALA A 31 2.03 62.73 -25.74
CA ALA A 31 2.27 62.52 -27.16
C ALA A 31 2.92 63.70 -27.86
N THR A 32 3.70 63.40 -28.91
CA THR A 32 3.65 64.17 -30.15
C THR A 32 3.96 63.27 -31.32
N ALA A 33 3.05 63.29 -32.26
CA ALA A 33 3.15 62.72 -33.58
C ALA A 33 4.11 63.48 -34.46
N THR A 34 4.88 62.75 -35.26
CA THR A 34 5.35 63.27 -36.54
C THR A 34 5.46 62.11 -37.50
N THR A 35 4.58 62.15 -38.48
CA THR A 35 4.57 61.31 -39.67
C THR A 35 5.73 61.74 -40.58
N GLU A 36 6.62 60.83 -40.89
CA GLU A 36 7.44 60.91 -42.11
C GLU A 36 7.47 59.54 -42.72
N GLN A 37 6.75 59.44 -43.84
CA GLN A 37 6.93 58.34 -44.80
C GLN A 37 8.28 58.50 -45.45
N ARG A 38 9.07 57.44 -45.30
CA ARG A 38 10.24 57.22 -46.17
C ARG A 38 10.22 55.83 -46.69
N ASP A 39 10.22 55.79 -47.99
CA ASP A 39 10.24 54.72 -48.96
C ASP A 39 11.01 53.47 -48.53
N GLU A 40 10.31 52.35 -48.58
CA GLU A 40 10.84 51.01 -48.36
C GLU A 40 11.18 50.38 -49.68
N SER A 41 12.46 50.33 -49.99
CA SER A 41 12.94 49.26 -50.86
C SER A 41 14.42 49.03 -50.59
N GLU A 42 14.73 47.75 -50.38
CA GLU A 42 16.07 47.14 -50.48
C GLU A 42 17.00 47.24 -49.25
N ASP A 43 16.65 46.52 -48.16
CA ASP A 43 17.70 45.97 -47.27
C ASP A 43 17.21 44.80 -46.41
N ILE A 44 16.34 43.94 -46.95
CA ILE A 44 15.76 42.82 -46.18
C ILE A 44 16.69 41.58 -46.17
N GLY A 45 17.75 41.55 -46.94
CA GLY A 45 18.59 40.34 -47.10
C GLY A 45 19.58 40.08 -45.96
N PHE A 46 20.28 41.08 -45.47
CA PHE A 46 21.43 40.91 -44.57
C PHE A 46 21.02 40.99 -43.09
N PHE A 47 20.20 41.96 -42.73
CA PHE A 47 19.74 42.12 -41.33
C PHE A 47 18.71 41.05 -40.91
N GLY A 48 17.91 40.57 -41.86
CA GLY A 48 17.01 39.46 -41.61
C GLY A 48 17.74 38.15 -41.32
N GLN A 49 18.81 37.87 -42.03
CA GLN A 49 19.64 36.68 -41.78
C GLN A 49 20.43 36.80 -40.45
N LEU A 50 20.94 37.99 -40.14
CA LEU A 50 21.59 38.27 -38.86
C LEU A 50 20.64 38.14 -37.68
N ARG A 51 19.38 38.60 -37.82
CA ARG A 51 18.37 38.49 -36.79
C ARG A 51 17.94 37.02 -36.58
N ALA A 52 17.77 36.27 -37.65
CA ALA A 52 17.46 34.83 -37.58
C ALA A 52 18.64 34.02 -36.96
N LEU A 53 19.87 34.38 -37.29
CA LEU A 53 21.05 33.78 -36.66
C LEU A 53 21.17 34.17 -35.19
N TRP A 54 20.82 35.39 -34.82
CA TRP A 54 20.82 35.86 -33.45
C TRP A 54 19.69 35.21 -32.60
N GLU A 55 18.51 35.04 -33.16
CA GLU A 55 17.43 34.32 -32.51
C GLU A 55 17.78 32.82 -32.35
N LYS A 56 18.43 32.24 -33.34
CA LYS A 56 18.89 30.84 -33.27
C LYS A 56 20.06 30.67 -32.30
N ALA A 57 21.00 31.62 -32.25
CA ALA A 57 22.09 31.64 -31.26
C ALA A 57 21.57 31.91 -29.85
N ARG A 58 20.60 32.81 -29.70
CA ARG A 58 19.93 33.09 -28.42
C ARG A 58 19.17 31.90 -27.90
N SER A 59 18.46 31.14 -28.78
CA SER A 59 17.79 29.90 -28.40
C SER A 59 18.78 28.79 -28.04
N TRP A 60 19.99 28.85 -28.53
CA TRP A 60 21.05 27.87 -28.25
C TRP A 60 21.87 28.23 -26.99
N VAL A 61 22.08 29.52 -26.72
CA VAL A 61 22.84 30.03 -25.55
C VAL A 61 21.94 30.16 -24.33
N PHE A 62 20.66 30.51 -24.53
CA PHE A 62 19.61 30.55 -23.49
C PHE A 62 18.61 29.43 -23.78
N GLY A 63 19.16 28.18 -23.98
CA GLY A 63 18.29 27.01 -24.07
C GLY A 63 17.25 27.07 -22.99
N ARG A 64 15.97 26.77 -23.35
CA ARG A 64 14.82 26.69 -22.45
C ARG A 64 15.01 25.60 -21.37
N GLY A 65 16.03 25.79 -20.57
CA GLY A 65 16.11 25.16 -19.29
C GLY A 65 15.23 25.97 -18.35
N ALA A 66 14.21 25.38 -17.77
CA ALA A 66 13.45 25.99 -16.70
C ALA A 66 14.42 26.64 -15.70
N SER A 67 14.08 27.84 -15.21
CA SER A 67 14.89 28.49 -14.19
C SER A 67 15.06 27.57 -12.97
N PRO A 68 16.09 27.76 -12.15
CA PRO A 68 16.23 26.98 -10.91
C PRO A 68 14.93 27.02 -10.06
N ASP A 69 14.26 28.15 -10.05
CA ASP A 69 13.02 28.37 -9.30
C ASP A 69 11.85 27.62 -9.94
N GLU A 70 11.70 27.63 -11.26
CA GLU A 70 10.67 26.82 -11.95
C GLU A 70 10.87 25.33 -11.70
N ARG A 71 12.10 24.83 -11.73
CA ARG A 71 12.41 23.43 -11.41
C ARG A 71 12.11 23.08 -9.96
N ALA A 72 12.32 24.00 -9.04
CA ALA A 72 11.97 23.83 -7.64
C ALA A 72 10.44 23.75 -7.43
N VAL A 73 9.68 24.59 -8.13
CA VAL A 73 8.23 24.58 -8.12
C VAL A 73 7.69 23.28 -8.71
N ASP A 74 8.15 22.86 -9.88
CA ASP A 74 7.75 21.61 -10.53
C ASP A 74 8.03 20.41 -9.61
N SER A 75 9.21 20.37 -8.98
CA SER A 75 9.58 19.33 -8.03
C SER A 75 8.67 19.32 -6.78
N ALA A 76 8.31 20.49 -6.26
CA ALA A 76 7.39 20.63 -5.14
C ALA A 76 5.96 20.18 -5.51
N GLU A 77 5.49 20.52 -6.70
CA GLU A 77 4.19 20.07 -7.20
C GLU A 77 4.14 18.55 -7.39
N GLU A 78 5.19 17.95 -7.93
CA GLU A 78 5.26 16.49 -8.06
C GLU A 78 5.26 15.80 -6.68
N ALA A 79 6.00 16.36 -5.72
CA ALA A 79 6.02 15.86 -4.35
C ALA A 79 4.63 15.98 -3.70
N LEU A 80 3.94 17.10 -3.89
CA LEU A 80 2.58 17.32 -3.39
C LEU A 80 1.61 16.29 -3.99
N LYS A 81 1.60 16.13 -5.31
CA LYS A 81 0.76 15.13 -6.00
C LYS A 81 1.03 13.71 -5.50
N ALA A 82 2.31 13.38 -5.22
CA ALA A 82 2.69 12.08 -4.68
C ALA A 82 2.15 11.86 -3.25
N VAL A 83 2.19 12.90 -2.41
CA VAL A 83 1.61 12.85 -1.05
C VAL A 83 0.10 12.75 -1.09
N GLU A 84 -0.57 13.57 -1.90
CA GLU A 84 -2.03 13.52 -2.09
C GLU A 84 -2.49 12.12 -2.54
N LYS A 85 -1.78 11.51 -3.48
CA LYS A 85 -2.05 10.14 -3.93
C LYS A 85 -1.93 9.13 -2.77
N LYS A 86 -0.90 9.27 -1.93
CA LYS A 86 -0.71 8.41 -0.75
C LYS A 86 -1.83 8.61 0.28
N VAL A 87 -2.21 9.86 0.56
CA VAL A 87 -3.31 10.18 1.48
C VAL A 87 -4.63 9.62 0.97
N LYS A 88 -4.92 9.79 -0.32
CA LYS A 88 -6.14 9.23 -0.94
C LYS A 88 -6.18 7.70 -0.84
N ALA A 89 -5.06 7.03 -1.16
CA ALA A 89 -4.95 5.59 -1.03
C ALA A 89 -5.09 5.12 0.43
N GLY A 90 -4.52 5.87 1.38
CA GLY A 90 -4.67 5.61 2.81
C GLY A 90 -6.12 5.70 3.29
N ARG A 91 -6.84 6.75 2.90
CA ARG A 91 -8.27 6.90 3.22
C ARG A 91 -9.12 5.78 2.63
N GLN A 92 -8.90 5.42 1.37
CA GLN A 92 -9.60 4.30 0.74
C GLN A 92 -9.36 2.99 1.48
N ARG A 93 -8.11 2.75 1.91
CA ARG A 93 -7.78 1.56 2.70
C ARG A 93 -8.45 1.57 4.07
N GLN A 94 -8.50 2.73 4.73
CA GLN A 94 -9.21 2.89 6.01
C GLN A 94 -10.70 2.59 5.86
N GLU A 95 -11.38 3.17 4.88
CA GLU A 95 -12.80 2.94 4.60
C GLU A 95 -13.09 1.46 4.28
N GLU A 96 -12.19 0.80 3.56
CA GLU A 96 -12.29 -0.63 3.28
C GLU A 96 -12.20 -1.47 4.57
N LEU A 97 -11.23 -1.15 5.44
CA LEU A 97 -11.06 -1.84 6.72
C LEU A 97 -12.25 -1.60 7.67
N GLU A 98 -12.71 -0.37 7.77
CA GLU A 98 -13.89 -0.03 8.58
C GLU A 98 -15.13 -0.80 8.11
N ARG A 99 -15.31 -0.91 6.79
CA ARG A 99 -16.40 -1.71 6.20
C ARG A 99 -16.27 -3.19 6.53
N LYS A 100 -15.04 -3.75 6.43
CA LYS A 100 -14.78 -5.14 6.80
C LYS A 100 -15.06 -5.40 8.27
N VAL A 101 -14.67 -4.49 9.16
CA VAL A 101 -14.98 -4.60 10.59
C VAL A 101 -16.49 -4.54 10.85
N ALA A 102 -17.20 -3.64 10.18
CA ALA A 102 -18.65 -3.48 10.35
C ALA A 102 -19.47 -4.64 9.79
N THR A 103 -18.95 -5.36 8.78
CA THR A 103 -19.61 -6.49 8.13
C THR A 103 -19.10 -7.85 8.61
N ALA A 104 -18.13 -7.89 9.52
CA ALA A 104 -17.63 -9.14 10.06
C ALA A 104 -18.73 -9.80 10.92
N GLU A 105 -19.33 -10.86 10.38
CA GLU A 105 -20.34 -11.66 11.07
C GLU A 105 -19.70 -12.59 12.12
N ASP A 106 -18.38 -12.76 12.07
CA ASP A 106 -17.64 -13.74 12.81
C ASP A 106 -16.37 -13.09 13.42
N GLU A 107 -16.19 -13.22 14.73
CA GLU A 107 -15.03 -12.73 15.46
C GLU A 107 -13.72 -13.33 14.92
N GLU A 108 -13.78 -14.55 14.40
CA GLU A 108 -12.64 -15.22 13.79
C GLU A 108 -12.23 -14.60 12.44
N GLN A 109 -13.20 -14.26 11.59
CA GLN A 109 -12.91 -13.58 10.33
C GLN A 109 -12.17 -12.27 10.58
N LEU A 110 -12.56 -11.56 11.63
CA LEU A 110 -11.87 -10.33 12.04
C LEU A 110 -10.47 -10.62 12.59
N ALA A 111 -10.33 -11.61 13.48
CA ALA A 111 -9.05 -11.98 14.08
C ALA A 111 -8.00 -12.40 13.04
N TYR A 112 -8.43 -13.08 11.98
CA TYR A 112 -7.55 -13.55 10.91
C TYR A 112 -7.58 -12.69 9.64
N SER A 113 -8.21 -11.53 9.66
CA SER A 113 -8.28 -10.61 8.51
C SER A 113 -6.91 -10.18 7.98
N GLY A 114 -5.89 -10.16 8.84
CA GLY A 114 -4.50 -9.90 8.46
C GLY A 114 -3.89 -10.93 7.51
N LEU A 115 -4.50 -12.10 7.35
CA LEU A 115 -4.08 -13.14 6.40
C LEU A 115 -4.63 -12.93 4.99
N GLU A 116 -5.58 -12.02 4.79
CA GLU A 116 -6.14 -11.76 3.47
C GLU A 116 -5.07 -11.27 2.49
N GLY A 117 -5.00 -11.92 1.33
CA GLY A 117 -4.00 -11.63 0.29
C GLY A 117 -2.59 -12.12 0.62
N ARG A 118 -2.40 -12.83 1.74
CA ARG A 118 -1.12 -13.42 2.12
C ARG A 118 -1.15 -14.92 1.95
N CYS A 119 0.01 -15.49 1.59
CA CYS A 119 0.20 -16.92 1.46
C CYS A 119 1.29 -17.39 2.43
N ILE A 120 1.02 -18.44 3.17
CA ILE A 120 1.99 -19.10 4.04
C ILE A 120 2.39 -20.42 3.40
N SER A 121 3.67 -20.67 3.28
CA SER A 121 4.16 -21.86 2.60
C SER A 121 5.13 -22.66 3.43
N LYS A 122 5.15 -23.97 3.19
CA LYS A 122 6.11 -24.91 3.77
C LYS A 122 6.58 -25.90 2.73
N LYS A 123 7.88 -26.15 2.71
CA LYS A 123 8.45 -27.28 1.98
C LYS A 123 8.51 -28.48 2.92
N GLN A 124 7.90 -29.60 2.52
CA GLN A 124 7.93 -30.86 3.23
C GLN A 124 8.23 -31.99 2.24
N ALA A 125 9.31 -32.73 2.49
CA ALA A 125 9.89 -33.69 1.55
C ALA A 125 10.17 -33.03 0.19
N GLU A 126 9.60 -33.54 -0.90
CA GLU A 126 9.78 -33.04 -2.26
C GLU A 126 8.76 -31.95 -2.65
N TYR A 127 7.69 -31.78 -1.87
CA TYR A 127 6.58 -30.88 -2.18
C TYR A 127 6.65 -29.55 -1.45
N LYS A 128 6.22 -28.48 -2.13
CA LYS A 128 5.94 -27.17 -1.53
C LYS A 128 4.44 -27.04 -1.36
N TYR A 129 4.00 -26.90 -0.12
CA TYR A 129 2.61 -26.58 0.21
C TYR A 129 2.47 -25.07 0.42
N GLU A 130 1.35 -24.51 -0.04
CA GLU A 130 1.05 -23.11 0.08
C GLU A 130 -0.44 -22.90 0.40
N ALA A 131 -0.72 -22.20 1.49
CA ALA A 131 -2.06 -21.79 1.88
C ALA A 131 -2.19 -20.27 1.71
N CYS A 132 -3.04 -19.83 0.77
CA CYS A 132 -3.42 -18.44 0.59
C CYS A 132 -4.82 -18.27 1.15
N PHE A 133 -4.92 -17.77 2.39
CA PHE A 133 -6.21 -17.64 3.07
C PHE A 133 -7.16 -16.72 2.33
N PHE A 134 -8.44 -17.00 2.38
CA PHE A 134 -9.53 -16.36 1.63
C PHE A 134 -9.41 -16.50 0.11
N LYS A 135 -8.53 -17.41 -0.39
CA LYS A 135 -8.29 -17.63 -1.82
C LYS A 135 -8.20 -19.12 -2.18
N ASN A 136 -7.05 -19.74 -2.02
CA ASN A 136 -6.80 -21.12 -2.41
C ASN A 136 -5.59 -21.74 -1.69
N ALA A 137 -5.49 -23.07 -1.80
CA ALA A 137 -4.30 -23.80 -1.35
C ALA A 137 -3.73 -24.66 -2.49
N LYS A 138 -2.42 -24.87 -2.46
CA LYS A 138 -1.67 -25.61 -3.51
C LYS A 138 -0.62 -26.51 -2.92
N GLN A 139 -0.37 -27.61 -3.61
CA GLN A 139 0.81 -28.47 -3.49
C GLN A 139 1.58 -28.33 -4.80
N ASP A 140 2.69 -27.62 -4.81
CA ASP A 140 3.39 -27.15 -6.02
C ASP A 140 2.45 -26.46 -7.01
N HIS A 141 2.18 -27.12 -8.15
CA HIS A 141 1.25 -26.61 -9.17
C HIS A 141 -0.17 -27.18 -9.05
N THR A 142 -0.37 -28.18 -8.16
CA THR A 142 -1.64 -28.86 -7.98
C THR A 142 -2.52 -28.10 -7.00
N SER A 143 -3.76 -27.75 -7.40
CA SER A 143 -4.74 -27.20 -6.47
C SER A 143 -5.19 -28.25 -5.47
N ILE A 144 -5.02 -27.97 -4.17
CA ILE A 144 -5.54 -28.80 -3.07
C ILE A 144 -6.76 -28.20 -2.40
N GLY A 145 -7.35 -27.15 -2.99
CA GLY A 145 -8.62 -26.57 -2.59
C GLY A 145 -8.71 -25.08 -2.81
N THR A 146 -9.94 -24.59 -2.89
CA THR A 146 -10.31 -23.17 -2.83
C THR A 146 -10.89 -22.88 -1.45
N TRP A 147 -10.75 -21.63 -1.01
CA TRP A 147 -11.27 -21.20 0.29
C TRP A 147 -12.76 -21.47 0.41
N LYS A 148 -13.14 -22.22 1.46
CA LYS A 148 -14.53 -22.55 1.77
C LYS A 148 -15.07 -21.80 2.99
N GLY A 149 -14.19 -21.41 3.90
CA GLY A 149 -14.54 -20.76 5.16
C GLY A 149 -13.97 -21.47 6.39
N TRP A 150 -14.56 -21.16 7.52
CA TRP A 150 -14.26 -21.78 8.79
C TRP A 150 -15.23 -22.92 9.07
N GLU A 151 -14.73 -24.14 9.34
CA GLU A 151 -15.54 -25.29 9.74
C GLU A 151 -15.87 -25.24 11.24
N ALA A 152 -14.95 -24.74 12.02
CA ALA A 152 -15.03 -24.53 13.46
C ALA A 152 -14.05 -23.43 13.86
N PRO A 153 -14.14 -22.89 15.08
CA PRO A 153 -13.18 -21.93 15.59
C PRO A 153 -11.73 -22.37 15.39
N GLY A 154 -10.97 -21.55 14.65
CA GLY A 154 -9.57 -21.84 14.31
C GLY A 154 -9.34 -23.00 13.35
N VAL A 155 -10.36 -23.41 12.57
CA VAL A 155 -10.22 -24.47 11.57
C VAL A 155 -10.65 -23.96 10.20
N ALA A 156 -9.67 -23.63 9.37
CA ALA A 156 -9.86 -23.16 7.99
C ALA A 156 -9.97 -24.35 7.03
N VAL A 157 -10.87 -24.28 6.06
CA VAL A 157 -11.11 -25.32 5.06
C VAL A 157 -10.95 -24.77 3.65
N PHE A 158 -10.19 -25.52 2.85
CA PHE A 158 -10.06 -25.38 1.41
C PHE A 158 -10.59 -26.67 0.77
N ASP A 159 -11.52 -26.57 -0.17
CA ASP A 159 -12.22 -27.69 -0.78
C ASP A 159 -12.33 -27.53 -2.30
N GLY A 160 -12.75 -28.60 -3.00
CA GLY A 160 -12.89 -28.56 -4.46
C GLY A 160 -11.55 -28.31 -5.19
N GLY A 161 -10.49 -28.96 -4.74
CA GLY A 161 -9.20 -28.96 -5.42
C GLY A 161 -9.21 -29.78 -6.69
N GLN A 162 -8.03 -30.04 -7.24
CA GLN A 162 -7.88 -30.87 -8.42
C GLN A 162 -8.36 -32.29 -8.20
N TYR A 163 -8.97 -32.89 -9.22
CA TYR A 163 -9.40 -34.31 -9.20
C TYR A 163 -8.31 -35.23 -8.68
N CYS A 164 -8.70 -36.14 -7.83
CA CYS A 164 -7.84 -37.17 -7.26
C CYS A 164 -8.22 -38.55 -7.81
N PRO A 165 -7.34 -39.24 -8.58
CA PRO A 165 -7.65 -40.56 -9.10
C PRO A 165 -7.98 -41.58 -8.01
N GLY A 166 -9.23 -42.10 -8.01
CA GLY A 166 -9.72 -43.07 -7.01
C GLY A 166 -9.96 -42.52 -5.61
N GLY A 167 -10.14 -41.22 -5.49
CA GLY A 167 -10.48 -40.50 -4.25
C GLY A 167 -11.47 -39.36 -4.52
N PRO A 168 -11.85 -38.61 -3.49
CA PRO A 168 -12.57 -37.37 -3.64
C PRO A 168 -11.68 -36.28 -4.25
N ASP A 169 -12.26 -35.14 -4.68
CA ASP A 169 -11.46 -33.99 -5.02
C ASP A 169 -10.57 -33.59 -3.84
N ARG A 170 -9.40 -33.02 -4.17
CA ARG A 170 -8.41 -32.64 -3.15
C ARG A 170 -8.97 -31.59 -2.22
N SER A 171 -8.66 -31.74 -0.94
CA SER A 171 -9.03 -30.80 0.10
C SER A 171 -7.87 -30.54 1.07
N PHE A 172 -7.89 -29.39 1.71
CA PHE A 172 -6.88 -29.02 2.68
C PHE A 172 -7.52 -28.32 3.89
N LYS A 173 -7.25 -28.86 5.08
CA LYS A 173 -7.73 -28.33 6.35
C LYS A 173 -6.56 -27.79 7.16
N VAL A 174 -6.68 -26.58 7.65
CA VAL A 174 -5.64 -25.92 8.45
C VAL A 174 -6.17 -25.59 9.83
N ARG A 175 -5.55 -26.16 10.87
CA ARG A 175 -5.88 -25.91 12.28
C ARG A 175 -4.93 -24.85 12.85
N PHE A 176 -5.49 -23.75 13.31
CA PHE A 176 -4.72 -22.68 13.94
C PHE A 176 -4.32 -23.03 15.37
N ARG A 177 -3.07 -22.77 15.71
CA ARG A 177 -2.52 -22.95 17.05
C ARG A 177 -1.87 -21.64 17.51
N CYS A 178 -2.03 -21.33 18.78
CA CYS A 178 -1.34 -20.18 19.38
C CYS A 178 0.17 -20.33 19.25
N GLY A 179 0.82 -19.29 18.75
CA GLY A 179 2.29 -19.22 18.64
C GLY A 179 2.75 -17.83 18.26
N PRO A 180 4.03 -17.50 18.53
CA PRO A 180 4.56 -16.15 18.35
C PRO A 180 4.84 -15.81 16.88
N THR A 181 4.91 -16.82 16.00
CA THR A 181 5.24 -16.67 14.58
C THR A 181 4.20 -17.34 13.70
N GLU A 182 4.05 -16.84 12.49
CA GLU A 182 3.22 -17.44 11.45
C GLU A 182 4.01 -18.56 10.77
N GLU A 183 3.69 -19.79 11.09
CA GLU A 183 4.43 -20.95 10.60
C GLU A 183 3.50 -22.13 10.32
N LEU A 184 3.49 -22.59 9.08
CA LEU A 184 2.81 -23.83 8.69
C LEU A 184 3.65 -25.01 9.19
N LEU A 185 3.05 -25.84 10.03
CA LEU A 185 3.71 -27.01 10.62
C LEU A 185 3.59 -28.24 9.70
N GLU A 186 3.77 -29.43 10.26
CA GLU A 186 3.68 -30.68 9.54
C GLU A 186 2.37 -30.82 8.76
N ILE A 187 2.48 -31.21 7.48
CA ILE A 187 1.34 -31.52 6.63
C ILE A 187 1.18 -33.03 6.59
N THR A 188 -0.03 -33.50 6.85
CA THR A 188 -0.40 -34.90 6.82
C THR A 188 -1.47 -35.16 5.77
N GLU A 189 -1.60 -36.39 5.31
CA GLU A 189 -2.66 -36.86 4.44
C GLU A 189 -3.40 -38.00 5.15
N PRO A 190 -4.30 -37.67 6.10
CA PRO A 190 -5.00 -38.69 6.90
C PRO A 190 -5.91 -39.59 6.07
N SER A 191 -6.36 -39.11 4.92
CA SER A 191 -7.07 -39.93 3.92
C SER A 191 -6.65 -39.45 2.52
N ARG A 192 -6.85 -40.30 1.53
CA ARG A 192 -6.39 -40.07 0.16
C ARG A 192 -6.86 -38.72 -0.38
N CYS A 193 -5.91 -37.85 -0.73
CA CYS A 193 -6.12 -36.49 -1.27
C CYS A 193 -6.81 -35.52 -0.30
N ALA A 194 -6.96 -35.86 0.95
CA ALA A 194 -7.38 -34.95 2.00
C ALA A 194 -6.17 -34.61 2.88
N TYR A 195 -5.74 -33.37 2.82
CA TYR A 195 -4.57 -32.89 3.54
C TYR A 195 -4.97 -32.14 4.80
N GLU A 196 -4.17 -32.27 5.85
CA GLU A 196 -4.32 -31.50 7.09
C GLU A 196 -2.97 -30.91 7.50
N ALA A 197 -3.01 -29.71 8.07
CA ALA A 197 -1.84 -29.07 8.66
C ALA A 197 -2.22 -28.27 9.91
N GLU A 198 -1.23 -28.02 10.75
CA GLU A 198 -1.33 -27.01 11.81
C GLU A 198 -0.59 -25.73 11.39
N LEU A 199 -1.18 -24.58 11.72
CA LEU A 199 -0.60 -23.26 11.52
C LEU A 199 -0.45 -22.57 12.87
N ARG A 200 0.79 -22.29 13.26
CA ARG A 200 1.03 -21.36 14.37
C ARG A 200 0.73 -19.95 13.93
N HIS A 201 -0.03 -19.24 14.77
CA HIS A 201 -0.40 -17.85 14.48
C HIS A 201 -0.71 -17.07 15.77
N PRO A 202 -0.26 -15.82 15.91
CA PRO A 202 -0.54 -15.03 17.13
C PRO A 202 -2.02 -14.79 17.39
N ALA A 203 -2.85 -14.63 16.33
CA ALA A 203 -4.29 -14.44 16.47
C ALA A 203 -5.02 -15.66 17.07
N ALA A 204 -4.41 -16.85 17.03
CA ALA A 204 -4.96 -18.04 17.70
C ALA A 204 -4.74 -18.05 19.23
N CYS A 205 -4.06 -17.05 19.77
CA CYS A 205 -3.79 -16.92 21.20
C CYS A 205 -4.95 -16.19 21.87
N THR A 206 -5.91 -16.94 22.39
CA THR A 206 -7.02 -16.36 23.16
C THR A 206 -6.55 -15.88 24.53
N LYS A 207 -7.26 -14.90 25.12
CA LYS A 207 -6.97 -14.41 26.49
C LYS A 207 -7.02 -15.53 27.54
N VAL A 208 -7.95 -16.49 27.35
CA VAL A 208 -8.08 -17.66 28.23
C VAL A 208 -6.84 -18.54 28.16
N LEU A 209 -6.34 -18.81 26.94
CA LEU A 209 -5.12 -19.60 26.74
C LEU A 209 -3.88 -18.87 27.28
N LEU A 210 -3.77 -17.57 27.05
CA LEU A 210 -2.66 -16.77 27.58
C LEU A 210 -2.64 -16.82 29.11
N LYS A 211 -3.78 -16.60 29.77
CA LYS A 211 -3.91 -16.71 31.22
C LYS A 211 -3.53 -18.10 31.74
N ALA A 212 -3.99 -19.16 31.06
CA ALA A 212 -3.64 -20.53 31.45
C ALA A 212 -2.14 -20.85 31.27
N LEU A 213 -1.47 -20.20 30.32
CA LEU A 213 -0.01 -20.33 30.13
C LEU A 213 0.75 -19.55 31.20
N GLU A 214 0.30 -18.35 31.56
CA GLU A 214 0.87 -17.55 32.66
C GLU A 214 0.76 -18.28 34.02
N GLU A 215 -0.39 -18.88 34.30
CA GLU A 215 -0.63 -19.66 35.53
C GLU A 215 0.23 -20.92 35.63
N ARG A 216 0.61 -21.53 34.48
CA ARG A 216 1.51 -22.70 34.44
C ARG A 216 2.97 -22.35 34.74
N GLY A 217 3.34 -21.07 34.56
CA GLY A 217 4.72 -20.63 34.67
C GLY A 217 5.65 -21.20 33.58
N PRO A 218 6.90 -20.77 33.54
CA PRO A 218 7.89 -21.31 32.61
C PRO A 218 8.14 -22.79 32.93
N ARG A 219 8.00 -23.69 31.94
CA ARG A 219 8.38 -25.09 32.10
C ARG A 219 9.87 -25.16 32.46
N HIS A 220 10.16 -25.76 33.58
CA HIS A 220 11.53 -25.96 33.99
C HIS A 220 12.16 -27.05 33.10
N PRO A 221 13.40 -26.84 32.55
CA PRO A 221 14.04 -27.82 31.66
C PRO A 221 14.30 -29.23 32.27
N ARG A 222 13.91 -29.45 33.50
CA ARG A 222 14.10 -30.75 34.22
C ARG A 222 12.93 -31.70 34.15
N ASP A 223 11.80 -31.30 33.54
CA ASP A 223 10.62 -32.15 33.48
C ASP A 223 10.57 -33.07 32.25
N GLU A 224 11.65 -33.13 31.48
CA GLU A 224 11.82 -34.01 30.31
C GLU A 224 12.89 -35.13 30.54
N LEU A 225 12.90 -35.73 31.74
CA LEU A 225 13.70 -36.95 31.97
C LEU A 225 12.82 -38.14 32.38
#